data_d706afe6035164910f9ec336830ab279
#
_entry.id   d706afe6035164910f9ec336830ab279
#
_cell.length_a   1.000
_cell.length_b   1.000
_cell.length_c   1.000
_cell.angle_alpha   90.00
_cell.angle_beta   90.00
_cell.angle_gamma   90.00
#
_symmetry.space_group_name_H-M   'P 1'
#
loop_
_entity.id
_entity.type
_entity.pdbx_description
1 polymer ?
#
loop_
_entity_poly.entity_id
_entity_poly.type
_entity_poly.pdbx_seq_one_letter_code
_entity_poly.pdbx_strand_id
1 'polypeptide(L)'
;MTVPLLKDTLSFDQGLWRVLKGNAMPKSNYDLEDQIETSHWWFVVRKNLLKSVLSSGLLPLDNVAVDVGCGAGSNLSILKSLGFNVFGLDRSCYALSLVTKKLNLPVIAGDLTELPFRSESVGLIVAMDVLEHLESDFDGIHEIYRTLKKGGALILTVPAFGFLRGTQDIVTGHKRRYSMKELINKLEREEFEIIKSSYFNFFLFFPILIARHLIYLLGVRIESENTINAPFINFILKGFFSLEPFLLKYVSFPFGVSIFCIAKKRAI
;
A
#
# COMPACT_ATOMS: atom_id res chain seq x y z
N MET A 1 -10.84 -26.96 2.95
CA MET A 1 -10.50 -26.56 1.57
C MET A 1 -9.03 -26.21 1.53
N THR A 2 -8.22 -26.95 0.81
CA THR A 2 -6.81 -26.61 0.58
C THR A 2 -6.77 -25.56 -0.54
N VAL A 3 -6.30 -24.36 -0.23
CA VAL A 3 -6.00 -23.36 -1.27
C VAL A 3 -4.59 -23.65 -1.78
N PRO A 4 -4.41 -24.07 -3.05
CA PRO A 4 -3.10 -24.56 -3.57
C PRO A 4 -1.96 -23.55 -3.45
N LEU A 5 -2.28 -22.27 -3.28
CA LEU A 5 -1.32 -21.17 -3.18
C LEU A 5 -0.74 -20.98 -1.77
N LEU A 6 -1.39 -21.54 -0.75
CA LEU A 6 -1.01 -21.32 0.65
C LEU A 6 -0.03 -22.39 1.16
N LYS A 7 0.79 -22.02 2.14
CA LYS A 7 1.62 -22.96 2.90
C LYS A 7 0.72 -23.90 3.71
N ASP A 8 1.14 -25.13 3.91
CA ASP A 8 0.36 -26.17 4.61
C ASP A 8 0.21 -25.91 6.13
N THR A 9 0.92 -24.92 6.67
CA THR A 9 0.96 -24.58 8.11
C THR A 9 -0.13 -23.61 8.56
N LEU A 10 -1.04 -23.21 7.66
CA LEU A 10 -2.13 -22.29 7.98
C LEU A 10 -3.28 -22.97 8.69
N SER A 11 -3.72 -22.39 9.81
CA SER A 11 -4.96 -22.78 10.46
C SER A 11 -6.12 -21.89 9.99
N PHE A 12 -7.28 -22.51 9.78
CA PHE A 12 -8.53 -21.79 9.45
C PHE A 12 -9.42 -21.75 10.69
N ASP A 13 -9.68 -20.56 11.21
CA ASP A 13 -10.53 -20.37 12.40
C ASP A 13 -11.44 -19.15 12.19
N GLN A 14 -12.74 -19.30 12.56
CA GLN A 14 -13.76 -18.24 12.49
C GLN A 14 -13.82 -17.49 11.13
N GLY A 15 -13.62 -18.19 10.02
CA GLY A 15 -13.65 -17.59 8.69
C GLY A 15 -12.37 -16.88 8.25
N LEU A 16 -11.31 -17.00 9.04
CA LEU A 16 -10.01 -16.36 8.78
C LEU A 16 -8.87 -17.36 8.77
N TRP A 17 -7.97 -17.22 7.79
CA TRP A 17 -6.68 -17.91 7.80
C TRP A 17 -5.71 -17.14 8.71
N ARG A 18 -5.00 -17.78 9.61
CA ARG A 18 -4.13 -17.13 10.58
C ARG A 18 -2.69 -17.60 10.48
N VAL A 19 -1.77 -16.62 10.38
CA VAL A 19 -0.36 -16.71 10.80
C VAL A 19 -0.14 -15.53 11.74
N LEU A 20 -0.07 -15.76 13.04
CA LEU A 20 -0.04 -14.67 14.01
C LEU A 20 1.39 -14.29 14.40
N LYS A 21 1.81 -13.05 14.06
CA LYS A 21 2.87 -12.28 14.76
C LYS A 21 2.67 -10.77 14.50
N GLY A 22 2.74 -9.95 15.54
CA GLY A 22 2.90 -8.49 15.45
C GLY A 22 1.72 -7.65 15.95
N ASN A 23 2.00 -6.38 16.26
CA ASN A 23 1.02 -5.38 16.68
C ASN A 23 0.36 -4.72 15.46
N ALA A 24 -0.96 -4.68 15.44
CA ALA A 24 -1.75 -3.94 14.45
C ALA A 24 -1.97 -2.49 14.92
N MET A 25 -2.36 -1.60 13.99
CA MET A 25 -2.82 -0.25 14.32
C MET A 25 -4.05 -0.28 15.24
N PRO A 26 -4.34 0.80 15.99
CA PRO A 26 -5.57 0.95 16.76
C PRO A 26 -6.82 0.76 15.90
N LYS A 27 -7.87 0.13 16.44
CA LYS A 27 -9.14 -0.10 15.74
C LYS A 27 -9.76 1.19 15.20
N SER A 28 -9.68 2.28 15.96
CA SER A 28 -10.17 3.60 15.56
C SER A 28 -9.59 4.11 14.24
N ASN A 29 -8.35 3.76 13.93
CA ASN A 29 -7.73 4.16 12.65
C ASN A 29 -8.37 3.42 11.48
N TYR A 30 -8.63 2.11 11.63
CA TYR A 30 -9.32 1.33 10.59
C TYR A 30 -10.77 1.79 10.40
N ASP A 31 -11.49 2.13 11.47
CA ASP A 31 -12.85 2.66 11.40
C ASP A 31 -12.88 4.02 10.67
N LEU A 32 -11.93 4.89 10.99
CA LEU A 32 -11.79 6.19 10.31
C LEU A 32 -11.48 5.99 8.82
N GLU A 33 -10.47 5.19 8.51
CA GLU A 33 -10.10 4.90 7.12
C GLU A 33 -11.27 4.32 6.33
N ASP A 34 -12.00 3.38 6.92
CA ASP A 34 -13.17 2.76 6.31
C ASP A 34 -14.28 3.77 5.98
N GLN A 35 -14.51 4.74 6.85
CA GLN A 35 -15.50 5.80 6.65
C GLN A 35 -15.07 6.79 5.56
N ILE A 36 -13.78 7.12 5.49
CA ILE A 36 -13.29 8.19 4.61
C ILE A 36 -12.69 7.68 3.29
N GLU A 37 -12.47 6.38 3.12
CA GLU A 37 -11.78 5.79 1.96
C GLU A 37 -12.44 6.10 0.60
N THR A 38 -13.74 6.42 0.60
CA THR A 38 -14.48 6.79 -0.62
C THR A 38 -14.60 8.28 -0.83
N SER A 39 -14.41 9.08 0.23
CA SER A 39 -14.64 10.52 0.25
C SER A 39 -13.37 11.34 0.33
N HIS A 40 -12.40 10.93 1.11
CA HIS A 40 -11.16 11.66 1.33
C HIS A 40 -10.27 11.63 0.08
N TRP A 41 -9.78 12.80 -0.32
CA TRP A 41 -8.99 12.99 -1.54
C TRP A 41 -7.81 12.02 -1.67
N TRP A 42 -7.07 11.79 -0.59
CA TRP A 42 -5.89 10.92 -0.56
C TRP A 42 -6.20 9.48 -1.00
N PHE A 43 -7.21 8.86 -0.37
CA PHE A 43 -7.60 7.49 -0.67
C PHE A 43 -8.15 7.36 -2.10
N VAL A 44 -8.95 8.35 -2.54
CA VAL A 44 -9.51 8.34 -3.89
C VAL A 44 -8.42 8.44 -4.95
N VAL A 45 -7.45 9.33 -4.76
CA VAL A 45 -6.36 9.52 -5.73
C VAL A 45 -5.41 8.30 -5.75
N ARG A 46 -5.11 7.71 -4.59
CA ARG A 46 -4.33 6.47 -4.48
C ARG A 46 -5.03 5.30 -5.20
N LYS A 47 -6.35 5.17 -5.04
CA LYS A 47 -7.16 4.20 -5.80
C LYS A 47 -7.08 4.43 -7.31
N ASN A 48 -7.16 5.68 -7.75
CA ASN A 48 -7.05 6.03 -9.16
C ASN A 48 -5.66 5.73 -9.72
N LEU A 49 -4.60 5.91 -8.91
CA LEU A 49 -3.24 5.51 -9.29
C LEU A 49 -3.17 4.00 -9.54
N LEU A 50 -3.64 3.18 -8.61
CA LEU A 50 -3.67 1.73 -8.77
C LEU A 50 -4.45 1.30 -10.01
N LYS A 51 -5.66 1.83 -10.22
CA LYS A 51 -6.45 1.58 -11.43
C LYS A 51 -5.71 1.96 -12.70
N SER A 52 -5.10 3.15 -12.71
CA SER A 52 -4.35 3.67 -13.84
C SER A 52 -3.19 2.75 -14.24
N VAL A 53 -2.46 2.24 -13.26
CA VAL A 53 -1.34 1.31 -13.45
C VAL A 53 -1.82 -0.02 -13.99
N LEU A 54 -2.83 -0.62 -13.37
CA LEU A 54 -3.35 -1.92 -13.78
C LEU A 54 -3.98 -1.88 -15.19
N SER A 55 -4.53 -0.73 -15.59
CA SER A 55 -5.12 -0.54 -16.92
C SER A 55 -4.11 -0.08 -17.98
N SER A 56 -2.84 0.11 -17.63
CA SER A 56 -1.83 0.68 -18.55
C SER A 56 -1.24 -0.34 -19.53
N GLY A 57 -1.44 -1.64 -19.32
CA GLY A 57 -0.80 -2.70 -20.09
C GLY A 57 0.70 -2.88 -19.79
N LEU A 58 1.25 -2.17 -18.79
CA LEU A 58 2.66 -2.25 -18.41
C LEU A 58 3.04 -3.58 -17.76
N LEU A 59 2.04 -4.31 -17.25
CA LEU A 59 2.27 -5.51 -16.46
C LEU A 59 1.70 -6.74 -17.18
N PRO A 60 2.46 -7.83 -17.32
CA PRO A 60 1.90 -9.13 -17.64
C PRO A 60 1.13 -9.60 -16.41
N LEU A 61 -0.18 -9.47 -16.43
CA LEU A 61 -1.02 -9.78 -15.29
C LEU A 61 -1.41 -11.26 -15.32
N ASP A 62 -0.90 -12.02 -14.36
CA ASP A 62 -1.46 -13.31 -13.99
C ASP A 62 -2.72 -13.07 -13.15
N ASN A 63 -3.63 -14.03 -13.12
CA ASN A 63 -4.94 -13.89 -12.51
C ASN A 63 -4.94 -13.80 -10.97
N VAL A 64 -3.81 -14.08 -10.29
CA VAL A 64 -3.74 -14.09 -8.82
C VAL A 64 -3.06 -12.82 -8.33
N ALA A 65 -3.77 -12.07 -7.49
CA ALA A 65 -3.27 -10.85 -6.85
C ALA A 65 -3.40 -10.93 -5.33
N VAL A 66 -2.39 -10.42 -4.63
CA VAL A 66 -2.38 -10.28 -3.16
C VAL A 66 -2.21 -8.80 -2.81
N ASP A 67 -3.10 -8.28 -1.97
CA ASP A 67 -2.97 -6.96 -1.36
C ASP A 67 -2.43 -7.15 0.07
N VAL A 68 -1.19 -6.75 0.28
CA VAL A 68 -0.52 -6.85 1.58
C VAL A 68 -0.71 -5.55 2.35
N GLY A 69 -1.12 -5.65 3.62
CA GLY A 69 -1.60 -4.50 4.38
C GLY A 69 -2.93 -3.99 3.82
N CYS A 70 -3.86 -4.91 3.52
CA CYS A 70 -5.09 -4.60 2.81
C CYS A 70 -6.07 -3.72 3.60
N GLY A 71 -5.86 -3.53 4.93
CA GLY A 71 -6.73 -2.74 5.78
C GLY A 71 -8.20 -3.11 5.63
N ALA A 72 -9.08 -2.14 5.38
CA ALA A 72 -10.50 -2.34 5.16
C ALA A 72 -10.87 -2.81 3.74
N GLY A 73 -9.90 -3.12 2.86
CA GLY A 73 -10.10 -3.77 1.57
C GLY A 73 -10.29 -2.86 0.37
N SER A 74 -9.87 -1.62 0.48
CA SER A 74 -10.00 -0.62 -0.56
C SER A 74 -9.39 -1.05 -1.90
N ASN A 75 -8.15 -1.58 -1.89
CA ASN A 75 -7.47 -2.07 -3.09
C ASN A 75 -8.06 -3.40 -3.56
N LEU A 76 -8.50 -4.27 -2.64
CA LEU A 76 -9.11 -5.57 -2.97
C LEU A 76 -10.35 -5.39 -3.87
N SER A 77 -11.17 -4.38 -3.58
CA SER A 77 -12.35 -4.09 -4.40
C SER A 77 -11.97 -3.71 -5.84
N ILE A 78 -10.86 -2.99 -6.02
CA ILE A 78 -10.34 -2.61 -7.35
C ILE A 78 -9.84 -3.85 -8.08
N LEU A 79 -8.96 -4.63 -7.44
CA LEU A 79 -8.39 -5.84 -8.02
C LEU A 79 -9.50 -6.82 -8.44
N LYS A 80 -10.51 -7.03 -7.58
CA LYS A 80 -11.67 -7.86 -7.90
C LYS A 80 -12.43 -7.33 -9.11
N SER A 81 -12.68 -6.01 -9.19
CA SER A 81 -13.39 -5.39 -10.31
C SER A 81 -12.68 -5.53 -11.65
N LEU A 82 -11.36 -5.73 -11.62
CA LEU A 82 -10.52 -5.97 -12.80
C LEU A 82 -10.35 -7.46 -13.15
N GLY A 83 -11.06 -8.35 -12.44
CA GLY A 83 -11.10 -9.78 -12.75
C GLY A 83 -10.00 -10.63 -12.08
N PHE A 84 -9.23 -10.07 -11.12
CA PHE A 84 -8.26 -10.85 -10.38
C PHE A 84 -8.92 -11.80 -9.38
N ASN A 85 -8.27 -12.95 -9.19
CA ASN A 85 -8.46 -13.81 -8.02
C ASN A 85 -7.66 -13.23 -6.87
N VAL A 86 -8.33 -12.56 -5.92
CA VAL A 86 -7.69 -11.70 -4.93
C VAL A 86 -7.64 -12.33 -3.54
N PHE A 87 -6.53 -12.08 -2.85
CA PHE A 87 -6.32 -12.39 -1.43
C PHE A 87 -5.89 -11.13 -0.71
N GLY A 88 -6.48 -10.86 0.47
CA GLY A 88 -6.05 -9.80 1.37
C GLY A 88 -5.20 -10.36 2.49
N LEU A 89 -4.13 -9.64 2.86
CA LEU A 89 -3.33 -9.94 4.04
C LEU A 89 -3.19 -8.69 4.89
N ASP A 90 -3.45 -8.82 6.18
CA ASP A 90 -3.23 -7.76 7.16
C ASP A 90 -2.91 -8.37 8.54
N ARG A 91 -2.21 -7.61 9.38
CA ARG A 91 -1.95 -7.99 10.77
C ARG A 91 -3.20 -7.88 11.66
N SER A 92 -4.14 -7.01 11.28
CA SER A 92 -5.34 -6.69 12.04
C SER A 92 -6.49 -7.63 11.70
N CYS A 93 -6.78 -8.58 12.57
CA CYS A 93 -8.01 -9.39 12.45
C CYS A 93 -9.27 -8.52 12.41
N TYR A 94 -9.24 -7.33 13.05
CA TYR A 94 -10.36 -6.40 13.01
C TYR A 94 -10.56 -5.84 11.59
N ALA A 95 -9.52 -5.31 10.95
CA ALA A 95 -9.58 -4.83 9.57
C ALA A 95 -10.08 -5.93 8.61
N LEU A 96 -9.54 -7.14 8.74
CA LEU A 96 -9.96 -8.29 7.95
C LEU A 96 -11.43 -8.66 8.15
N SER A 97 -11.97 -8.47 9.36
CA SER A 97 -13.39 -8.68 9.61
C SER A 97 -14.27 -7.68 8.85
N LEU A 98 -13.80 -6.45 8.62
CA LEU A 98 -14.48 -5.47 7.77
C LEU A 98 -14.49 -5.92 6.30
N VAL A 99 -13.36 -6.40 5.80
CA VAL A 99 -13.26 -6.95 4.44
C VAL A 99 -14.22 -8.12 4.23
N THR A 100 -14.23 -9.08 5.16
CA THR A 100 -15.10 -10.26 5.07
C THR A 100 -16.58 -9.85 5.03
N LYS A 101 -16.98 -8.90 5.89
CA LYS A 101 -18.36 -8.40 5.94
C LYS A 101 -18.78 -7.66 4.68
N LYS A 102 -17.89 -6.84 4.10
CA LYS A 102 -18.21 -5.97 2.97
C LYS A 102 -18.06 -6.65 1.61
N LEU A 103 -16.97 -7.37 1.42
CA LEU A 103 -16.53 -7.85 0.12
C LEU A 103 -16.66 -9.37 -0.04
N ASN A 104 -16.79 -10.10 1.06
CA ASN A 104 -16.80 -11.58 1.06
C ASN A 104 -15.61 -12.15 0.27
N LEU A 105 -14.41 -11.63 0.54
CA LEU A 105 -13.17 -12.04 -0.11
C LEU A 105 -12.30 -12.87 0.84
N PRO A 106 -11.45 -13.77 0.33
CA PRO A 106 -10.50 -14.51 1.15
C PRO A 106 -9.46 -13.55 1.74
N VAL A 107 -9.32 -13.60 3.07
CA VAL A 107 -8.38 -12.77 3.83
C VAL A 107 -7.58 -13.61 4.81
N ILE A 108 -6.36 -13.18 5.07
CA ILE A 108 -5.38 -13.90 5.88
C ILE A 108 -4.81 -12.94 6.91
N ALA A 109 -4.89 -13.33 8.18
CA ALA A 109 -4.20 -12.61 9.25
C ALA A 109 -2.72 -13.04 9.26
N GLY A 110 -1.81 -12.12 8.92
CA GLY A 110 -0.40 -12.45 8.77
C GLY A 110 0.52 -11.24 8.69
N ASP A 111 1.81 -11.52 8.64
CA ASP A 111 2.88 -10.53 8.55
C ASP A 111 3.54 -10.59 7.18
N LEU A 112 3.90 -9.40 6.65
CA LEU A 112 4.62 -9.32 5.38
C LEU A 112 6.00 -9.97 5.44
N THR A 113 6.63 -10.02 6.60
CA THR A 113 7.94 -10.67 6.78
C THR A 113 7.88 -12.20 6.78
N GLU A 114 6.67 -12.78 6.76
CA GLU A 114 6.44 -14.22 6.69
C GLU A 114 5.15 -14.51 5.91
N LEU A 115 5.19 -14.27 4.59
CA LEU A 115 4.01 -14.44 3.75
C LEU A 115 3.54 -15.91 3.71
N PRO A 116 2.24 -16.18 3.94
CA PRO A 116 1.69 -17.52 3.99
C PRO A 116 1.50 -18.17 2.60
N PHE A 117 2.08 -17.60 1.59
CA PHE A 117 2.01 -18.09 0.22
C PHE A 117 3.24 -18.93 -0.12
N ARG A 118 3.07 -19.93 -0.98
CA ARG A 118 4.18 -20.70 -1.53
C ARG A 118 5.08 -19.82 -2.39
N SER A 119 6.34 -20.20 -2.53
CA SER A 119 7.26 -19.54 -3.46
C SER A 119 6.70 -19.61 -4.89
N GLU A 120 6.90 -18.55 -5.66
CA GLU A 120 6.51 -18.46 -7.08
C GLU A 120 5.05 -18.79 -7.36
N SER A 121 4.13 -18.35 -6.48
CA SER A 121 2.70 -18.71 -6.58
C SER A 121 1.79 -17.53 -6.95
N VAL A 122 2.25 -16.29 -6.82
CA VAL A 122 1.45 -15.08 -6.98
C VAL A 122 1.94 -14.26 -8.18
N GLY A 123 1.03 -13.80 -9.03
CA GLY A 123 1.36 -12.99 -10.22
C GLY A 123 1.51 -11.51 -9.94
N LEU A 124 0.75 -10.99 -8.96
CA LEU A 124 0.76 -9.57 -8.58
C LEU A 124 0.72 -9.43 -7.07
N ILE A 125 1.64 -8.64 -6.52
CA ILE A 125 1.56 -8.17 -5.13
C ILE A 125 1.41 -6.65 -5.13
N VAL A 126 0.42 -6.17 -4.37
CA VAL A 126 0.21 -4.74 -4.07
C VAL A 126 0.59 -4.52 -2.62
N ALA A 127 1.46 -3.54 -2.35
CA ALA A 127 1.94 -3.19 -1.02
C ALA A 127 1.96 -1.66 -0.89
N MET A 128 0.81 -1.07 -0.55
CA MET A 128 0.66 0.39 -0.51
C MET A 128 0.74 0.90 0.93
N ASP A 129 1.83 1.61 1.24
CA ASP A 129 2.12 2.20 2.56
C ASP A 129 2.18 1.11 3.66
N VAL A 130 3.07 0.11 3.46
CA VAL A 130 3.25 -1.06 4.34
C VAL A 130 4.70 -1.21 4.81
N LEU A 131 5.69 -1.04 3.92
CA LEU A 131 7.09 -1.31 4.23
C LEU A 131 7.65 -0.43 5.36
N GLU A 132 7.14 0.79 5.49
CA GLU A 132 7.52 1.74 6.55
C GLU A 132 7.14 1.29 7.95
N HIS A 133 6.21 0.36 8.09
CA HIS A 133 5.77 -0.19 9.38
C HIS A 133 6.62 -1.36 9.86
N LEU A 134 7.42 -1.97 8.99
CA LEU A 134 8.22 -3.15 9.32
C LEU A 134 9.46 -2.79 10.16
N GLU A 135 9.89 -3.69 11.05
CA GLU A 135 11.21 -3.57 11.70
C GLU A 135 12.31 -3.76 10.65
N SER A 136 12.23 -4.83 9.87
CA SER A 136 13.08 -5.09 8.72
C SER A 136 12.24 -5.01 7.45
N ASP A 137 12.41 -3.94 6.69
CA ASP A 137 11.77 -3.80 5.36
C ASP A 137 12.41 -4.72 4.33
N PHE A 138 13.69 -5.10 4.54
CA PHE A 138 14.39 -6.06 3.73
C PHE A 138 13.71 -7.44 3.77
N ASP A 139 13.32 -7.93 4.95
CA ASP A 139 12.64 -9.23 5.10
C ASP A 139 11.29 -9.20 4.39
N GLY A 140 10.57 -8.07 4.45
CA GLY A 140 9.33 -7.88 3.70
C GLY A 140 9.53 -7.91 2.18
N ILE A 141 10.55 -7.23 1.67
CA ILE A 141 10.88 -7.22 0.24
C ILE A 141 11.31 -8.63 -0.22
N HIS A 142 12.10 -9.34 0.60
CA HIS A 142 12.52 -10.71 0.35
C HIS A 142 11.31 -11.67 0.24
N GLU A 143 10.35 -11.60 1.15
CA GLU A 143 9.15 -12.44 1.13
C GLU A 143 8.24 -12.11 -0.07
N ILE A 144 8.13 -10.84 -0.46
CA ILE A 144 7.46 -10.44 -1.70
C ILE A 144 8.14 -11.10 -2.91
N TYR A 145 9.48 -10.98 -2.99
CA TYR A 145 10.24 -11.56 -4.11
C TYR A 145 10.08 -13.07 -4.15
N ARG A 146 10.24 -13.76 -3.00
CA ARG A 146 10.04 -15.20 -2.89
C ARG A 146 8.67 -15.64 -3.42
N THR A 147 7.63 -14.91 -3.03
CA THR A 147 6.23 -15.27 -3.30
C THR A 147 5.82 -15.01 -4.76
N LEU A 148 6.38 -13.98 -5.38
CA LEU A 148 6.09 -13.65 -6.78
C LEU A 148 6.59 -14.74 -7.72
N LYS A 149 5.77 -15.08 -8.71
CA LYS A 149 6.17 -15.88 -9.87
C LYS A 149 7.28 -15.17 -10.64
N LYS A 150 8.07 -15.91 -11.40
CA LYS A 150 8.95 -15.34 -12.42
C LYS A 150 8.13 -14.49 -13.38
N GLY A 151 8.56 -13.25 -13.58
CA GLY A 151 7.80 -12.26 -14.34
C GLY A 151 6.63 -11.63 -13.60
N GLY A 152 6.36 -12.04 -12.36
CA GLY A 152 5.34 -11.43 -11.51
C GLY A 152 5.69 -10.00 -11.09
N ALA A 153 4.70 -9.21 -10.75
CA ALA A 153 4.82 -7.77 -10.52
C ALA A 153 4.56 -7.38 -9.07
N LEU A 154 5.29 -6.35 -8.61
CA LEU A 154 5.08 -5.63 -7.38
C LEU A 154 4.65 -4.21 -7.70
N ILE A 155 3.56 -3.74 -7.11
CA ILE A 155 3.15 -2.34 -7.08
C ILE A 155 3.24 -1.89 -5.63
N LEU A 156 4.03 -0.85 -5.36
CA LEU A 156 4.18 -0.34 -4.01
C LEU A 156 4.14 1.19 -3.94
N THR A 157 3.70 1.70 -2.77
CA THR A 157 3.93 3.07 -2.34
C THR A 157 4.59 3.08 -0.96
N VAL A 158 5.41 4.10 -0.72
CA VAL A 158 6.01 4.37 0.59
C VAL A 158 6.10 5.88 0.81
N PRO A 159 6.07 6.38 2.06
CA PRO A 159 6.26 7.79 2.34
C PRO A 159 7.67 8.26 1.99
N ALA A 160 7.74 9.41 1.29
CA ALA A 160 9.00 10.01 0.86
C ALA A 160 9.62 10.91 1.93
N PHE A 161 10.95 11.02 1.89
CA PHE A 161 11.80 11.98 2.60
C PHE A 161 11.63 12.02 4.12
N GLY A 162 12.69 11.66 4.84
CA GLY A 162 12.74 11.69 6.31
C GLY A 162 12.41 13.08 6.91
N PHE A 163 12.76 14.17 6.23
CA PHE A 163 12.47 15.53 6.68
C PHE A 163 10.97 15.90 6.61
N LEU A 164 10.15 15.14 5.87
CA LEU A 164 8.70 15.27 5.85
C LEU A 164 8.00 14.53 6.99
N ARG A 165 8.74 13.91 7.91
CA ARG A 165 8.15 13.21 9.05
C ARG A 165 7.25 14.15 9.86
N GLY A 166 6.00 13.74 10.11
CA GLY A 166 4.99 14.55 10.79
C GLY A 166 4.15 13.74 11.78
N THR A 167 3.10 14.37 12.28
CA THR A 167 2.17 13.76 13.26
C THR A 167 1.55 12.46 12.73
N GLN A 168 1.20 12.43 11.44
CA GLN A 168 0.61 11.24 10.83
C GLN A 168 1.53 10.03 10.92
N ASP A 169 2.84 10.19 10.71
CA ASP A 169 3.81 9.09 10.84
C ASP A 169 3.84 8.50 12.25
N ILE A 170 3.65 9.33 13.27
CA ILE A 170 3.63 8.91 14.67
C ILE A 170 2.34 8.15 14.96
N VAL A 171 1.20 8.70 14.54
CA VAL A 171 -0.14 8.14 14.77
C VAL A 171 -0.31 6.78 14.08
N THR A 172 0.23 6.65 12.87
CA THR A 172 0.19 5.38 12.11
C THR A 172 1.32 4.43 12.45
N GLY A 173 2.31 4.86 13.24
CA GLY A 173 3.45 4.02 13.66
C GLY A 173 4.48 3.79 12.58
N HIS A 174 4.68 4.76 11.67
CA HIS A 174 5.75 4.69 10.66
C HIS A 174 7.11 4.71 11.34
N LYS A 175 7.96 3.75 11.01
CA LYS A 175 9.33 3.66 11.52
C LYS A 175 10.30 4.45 10.66
N ARG A 176 10.00 4.57 9.36
CA ARG A 176 10.87 5.22 8.38
C ARG A 176 10.10 5.91 7.26
N ARG A 177 10.83 6.73 6.52
CA ARG A 177 10.47 7.29 5.23
C ARG A 177 11.65 7.06 4.29
N TYR A 178 11.42 7.04 3.00
CA TYR A 178 12.39 6.61 2.00
C TYR A 178 12.84 7.76 1.10
N SER A 179 14.08 7.69 0.64
CA SER A 179 14.47 8.34 -0.61
C SER A 179 14.26 7.38 -1.79
N MET A 180 14.08 7.92 -3.00
CA MET A 180 13.96 7.11 -4.21
C MET A 180 15.15 6.17 -4.37
N LYS A 181 16.38 6.70 -4.20
CA LYS A 181 17.61 5.91 -4.32
C LYS A 181 17.67 4.76 -3.32
N GLU A 182 17.27 5.00 -2.08
CA GLU A 182 17.26 3.96 -1.04
C GLU A 182 16.27 2.84 -1.39
N LEU A 183 15.04 3.19 -1.79
CA LEU A 183 14.03 2.20 -2.14
C LEU A 183 14.46 1.35 -3.33
N ILE A 184 14.93 2.00 -4.40
CA ILE A 184 15.39 1.29 -5.61
C ILE A 184 16.56 0.36 -5.27
N ASN A 185 17.56 0.83 -4.53
CA ASN A 185 18.70 -0.01 -4.14
C ASN A 185 18.26 -1.25 -3.33
N LYS A 186 17.26 -1.13 -2.45
CA LYS A 186 16.73 -2.27 -1.70
C LYS A 186 16.03 -3.28 -2.61
N LEU A 187 15.23 -2.80 -3.57
CA LEU A 187 14.55 -3.66 -4.54
C LEU A 187 15.55 -4.35 -5.48
N GLU A 188 16.54 -3.63 -5.99
CA GLU A 188 17.55 -4.19 -6.90
C GLU A 188 18.46 -5.22 -6.21
N ARG A 189 18.73 -5.07 -4.90
CA ARG A 189 19.45 -6.09 -4.11
C ARG A 189 18.70 -7.42 -4.03
N GLU A 190 17.37 -7.38 -4.05
CA GLU A 190 16.50 -8.56 -4.15
C GLU A 190 16.18 -8.91 -5.61
N GLU A 191 17.04 -8.47 -6.56
CA GLU A 191 16.96 -8.80 -7.99
C GLU A 191 15.67 -8.36 -8.70
N PHE A 192 14.92 -7.42 -8.15
CA PHE A 192 13.82 -6.81 -8.86
C PHE A 192 14.32 -5.96 -10.03
N GLU A 193 13.62 -6.04 -11.15
CA GLU A 193 13.73 -5.10 -12.27
C GLU A 193 12.74 -3.95 -12.03
N ILE A 194 13.22 -2.70 -12.01
CA ILE A 194 12.37 -1.53 -11.83
C ILE A 194 11.75 -1.15 -13.18
N ILE A 195 10.46 -1.33 -13.29
CA ILE A 195 9.70 -0.99 -14.51
C ILE A 195 9.37 0.49 -14.53
N LYS A 196 8.97 1.05 -13.38
CA LYS A 196 8.65 2.46 -13.22
C LYS A 196 8.83 2.89 -11.79
N SER A 197 9.41 4.09 -11.61
CA SER A 197 9.44 4.75 -10.32
C SER A 197 9.17 6.24 -10.50
N SER A 198 8.46 6.84 -9.55
CA SER A 198 8.16 8.26 -9.53
C SER A 198 7.86 8.70 -8.11
N TYR A 199 8.06 9.97 -7.83
CA TYR A 199 7.39 10.55 -6.68
C TYR A 199 5.90 10.74 -6.99
N PHE A 200 5.08 10.79 -5.95
CA PHE A 200 3.64 10.94 -5.98
C PHE A 200 3.20 11.99 -4.97
N ASN A 201 2.05 12.65 -5.18
CA ASN A 201 1.66 13.87 -4.49
C ASN A 201 2.67 15.00 -4.67
N PHE A 202 3.07 15.19 -5.89
CA PHE A 202 4.00 16.23 -6.32
C PHE A 202 3.45 17.63 -6.02
N PHE A 203 2.21 17.90 -6.40
CA PHE A 203 1.60 19.23 -6.22
C PHE A 203 1.39 19.61 -4.76
N LEU A 204 1.22 18.61 -3.85
CA LEU A 204 1.10 18.86 -2.41
C LEU A 204 2.41 18.94 -1.66
N PHE A 205 3.52 18.69 -2.31
CA PHE A 205 4.82 18.65 -1.64
C PHE A 205 5.11 19.95 -0.87
N PHE A 206 5.05 21.10 -1.56
CA PHE A 206 5.31 22.38 -0.91
C PHE A 206 4.21 22.80 0.08
N PRO A 207 2.91 22.69 -0.22
CA PRO A 207 1.86 22.95 0.76
C PRO A 207 2.00 22.12 2.05
N ILE A 208 2.28 20.81 1.94
CA ILE A 208 2.47 19.95 3.11
C ILE A 208 3.76 20.31 3.86
N LEU A 209 4.85 20.55 3.15
CA LEU A 209 6.11 20.97 3.76
C LEU A 209 5.94 22.25 4.59
N ILE A 210 5.28 23.26 4.02
CA ILE A 210 5.00 24.54 4.71
C ILE A 210 4.06 24.31 5.90
N ALA A 211 2.97 23.57 5.71
CA ALA A 211 2.01 23.29 6.79
C ALA A 211 2.68 22.58 7.96
N ARG A 212 3.47 21.53 7.70
CA ARG A 212 4.20 20.79 8.75
C ARG A 212 5.23 21.66 9.47
N HIS A 213 5.93 22.52 8.73
CA HIS A 213 6.87 23.46 9.33
C HIS A 213 6.18 24.48 10.23
N LEU A 214 5.03 25.05 9.81
CA LEU A 214 4.22 25.96 10.61
C LEU A 214 3.66 25.27 11.85
N ILE A 215 3.12 24.06 11.73
CA ILE A 215 2.63 23.26 12.87
C ILE A 215 3.75 23.06 13.90
N TYR A 216 4.94 22.72 13.43
CA TYR A 216 6.12 22.56 14.30
C TYR A 216 6.49 23.87 15.02
N LEU A 217 6.57 24.99 14.29
CA LEU A 217 6.93 26.30 14.85
C LEU A 217 5.89 26.83 15.85
N LEU A 218 4.61 26.60 15.58
CA LEU A 218 3.50 27.07 16.41
C LEU A 218 3.17 26.13 17.58
N GLY A 219 3.83 24.96 17.65
CA GLY A 219 3.58 23.97 18.70
C GLY A 219 2.14 23.40 18.69
N VAL A 220 1.44 23.48 17.56
CA VAL A 220 0.05 23.00 17.44
C VAL A 220 0.04 21.48 17.48
N ARG A 221 -0.76 20.89 18.37
CA ARG A 221 -1.00 19.45 18.42
C ARG A 221 -2.19 19.09 17.53
N ILE A 222 -1.93 18.34 16.48
CA ILE A 222 -2.96 17.75 15.60
C ILE A 222 -3.04 16.27 15.92
N GLU A 223 -4.23 15.76 16.17
CA GLU A 223 -4.44 14.34 16.49
C GLU A 223 -4.22 13.42 15.26
N SER A 224 -4.64 13.86 14.08
CA SER A 224 -4.43 13.15 12.82
C SER A 224 -4.62 14.10 11.62
N GLU A 225 -3.75 13.99 10.62
CA GLU A 225 -3.92 14.73 9.35
C GLU A 225 -5.18 14.26 8.58
N ASN A 226 -5.61 13.01 8.78
CA ASN A 226 -6.81 12.43 8.14
C ASN A 226 -8.13 13.01 8.67
N THR A 227 -8.13 13.70 9.82
CA THR A 227 -9.32 14.38 10.35
C THR A 227 -9.66 15.67 9.59
N ILE A 228 -8.73 16.18 8.78
CA ILE A 228 -8.95 17.36 7.93
C ILE A 228 -9.78 16.94 6.71
N ASN A 229 -11.08 16.73 6.91
CA ASN A 229 -12.01 16.22 5.90
C ASN A 229 -13.13 17.23 5.56
N ALA A 230 -12.79 18.52 5.42
CA ALA A 230 -13.77 19.51 4.99
C ALA A 230 -14.24 19.23 3.54
N PRO A 231 -15.55 19.08 3.26
CA PRO A 231 -16.06 18.65 1.96
C PRO A 231 -15.58 19.53 0.78
N PHE A 232 -15.51 20.82 0.98
CA PHE A 232 -15.05 21.77 -0.04
C PHE A 232 -13.55 21.58 -0.36
N ILE A 233 -12.73 21.42 0.67
CA ILE A 233 -11.29 21.16 0.52
C ILE A 233 -11.07 19.83 -0.20
N ASN A 234 -11.77 18.79 0.20
CA ASN A 234 -11.72 17.50 -0.46
C ASN A 234 -12.12 17.56 -1.92
N PHE A 235 -13.16 18.33 -2.27
CA PHE A 235 -13.59 18.48 -3.66
C PHE A 235 -12.48 19.11 -4.52
N ILE A 236 -11.86 20.20 -4.05
CA ILE A 236 -10.76 20.89 -4.74
C ILE A 236 -9.55 19.95 -4.88
N LEU A 237 -9.12 19.33 -3.77
CA LEU A 237 -7.97 18.45 -3.76
C LEU A 237 -8.18 17.23 -4.64
N LYS A 238 -9.35 16.59 -4.62
CA LYS A 238 -9.69 15.48 -5.52
C LYS A 238 -9.61 15.87 -6.99
N GLY A 239 -10.17 17.02 -7.36
CA GLY A 239 -10.10 17.53 -8.73
C GLY A 239 -8.67 17.71 -9.20
N PHE A 240 -7.87 18.41 -8.42
CA PHE A 240 -6.50 18.76 -8.75
C PHE A 240 -5.57 17.52 -8.79
N PHE A 241 -5.67 16.67 -7.77
CA PHE A 241 -4.80 15.48 -7.65
C PHE A 241 -5.20 14.30 -8.54
N SER A 242 -6.43 14.27 -9.04
CA SER A 242 -6.84 13.25 -10.01
C SER A 242 -6.07 13.34 -11.34
N LEU A 243 -5.39 14.46 -11.60
CA LEU A 243 -4.50 14.63 -12.76
C LEU A 243 -3.17 13.85 -12.60
N GLU A 244 -2.67 13.70 -11.38
CA GLU A 244 -1.37 13.04 -11.16
C GLU A 244 -1.32 11.58 -11.65
N PRO A 245 -2.29 10.70 -11.34
CA PRO A 245 -2.31 9.34 -11.87
C PRO A 245 -2.33 9.26 -13.39
N PHE A 246 -2.95 10.24 -14.05
CA PHE A 246 -2.94 10.35 -15.50
C PHE A 246 -1.56 10.78 -16.02
N LEU A 247 -0.98 11.84 -15.45
CA LEU A 247 0.34 12.36 -15.83
C LEU A 247 1.46 11.34 -15.58
N LEU A 248 1.34 10.56 -14.50
CA LEU A 248 2.28 9.49 -14.15
C LEU A 248 2.41 8.42 -15.23
N LYS A 249 1.47 8.29 -16.16
CA LYS A 249 1.63 7.39 -17.33
C LYS A 249 2.77 7.84 -18.23
N TYR A 250 2.99 9.14 -18.34
CA TYR A 250 3.89 9.75 -19.33
C TYR A 250 5.16 10.31 -18.73
N VAL A 251 5.09 10.80 -17.47
CA VAL A 251 6.22 11.46 -16.81
C VAL A 251 6.50 10.86 -15.44
N SER A 252 7.73 11.05 -14.95
CA SER A 252 8.10 10.79 -13.57
C SER A 252 8.36 12.11 -12.86
N PHE A 253 7.76 12.31 -11.69
CA PHE A 253 7.94 13.52 -10.89
C PHE A 253 9.27 13.46 -10.12
N PRO A 254 10.00 14.59 -10.02
CA PRO A 254 11.32 14.65 -9.38
C PRO A 254 11.25 14.70 -7.84
N PHE A 255 10.10 15.03 -7.25
CA PHE A 255 9.83 15.06 -5.82
C PHE A 255 8.33 14.90 -5.54
N GLY A 256 7.95 14.59 -4.30
CA GLY A 256 6.57 14.39 -3.86
C GLY A 256 6.53 13.89 -2.42
N VAL A 257 5.35 13.74 -1.87
CA VAL A 257 5.16 13.31 -0.47
C VAL A 257 5.32 11.81 -0.29
N SER A 258 5.09 11.05 -1.35
CA SER A 258 5.24 9.59 -1.40
C SER A 258 6.08 9.16 -2.61
N ILE A 259 6.60 7.96 -2.57
CA ILE A 259 7.22 7.28 -3.70
C ILE A 259 6.25 6.21 -4.19
N PHE A 260 6.10 6.12 -5.49
CA PHE A 260 5.40 5.06 -6.20
C PHE A 260 6.40 4.26 -7.01
N CYS A 261 6.32 2.93 -6.95
CA CYS A 261 7.20 2.05 -7.71
C CYS A 261 6.44 0.84 -8.25
N ILE A 262 6.77 0.47 -9.48
CA ILE A 262 6.42 -0.80 -10.11
C ILE A 262 7.72 -1.55 -10.33
N ALA A 263 7.81 -2.77 -9.79
CA ALA A 263 8.94 -3.65 -9.97
C ALA A 263 8.46 -5.02 -10.46
N LYS A 264 9.35 -5.77 -11.09
CA LYS A 264 9.06 -7.09 -11.64
C LYS A 264 10.13 -8.08 -11.20
N LYS A 265 9.73 -9.29 -10.80
CA LYS A 265 10.65 -10.39 -10.58
C LYS A 265 11.21 -10.84 -11.92
N ARG A 266 12.53 -10.90 -12.06
CA ARG A 266 13.17 -11.34 -13.30
C ARG A 266 12.71 -12.74 -13.69
N ALA A 267 12.61 -12.99 -15.00
CA ALA A 267 12.14 -14.27 -15.55
C ALA A 267 13.26 -15.31 -15.78
N ILE A 268 14.48 -15.02 -15.26
CA ILE A 268 15.67 -15.88 -15.49
C ILE A 268 15.50 -17.23 -14.80
#